data_2e6ecba1fa45d6dc3aab2850d7ce5d0b
#
_entry.id   2e6ecba1fa45d6dc3aab2850d7ce5d0b
#
_cell.length_a   1.000
_cell.length_b   1.000
_cell.length_c   1.000
_cell.angle_alpha   90.00
_cell.angle_beta   90.00
_cell.angle_gamma   90.00
#
_symmetry.space_group_name_H-M   'P 1'
#
loop_
_entity.id
_entity.type
_entity.pdbx_description
1 polymer ?
#
loop_
_entity_poly.entity_id
_entity_poly.type
_entity_poly.pdbx_seq_one_letter_code
_entity_poly.pdbx_strand_id
1 'polypeptide(L)'
;MSRQLYPIDILGEHKVSSDFLVVELKRDRASDAVVGQTLRYMGWIKEHLCYSTQDVTGCIIAQQKDDKLDYALRQLNTVQFMRFEVDFRLIL
;
A
#
# COMPACT_ATOMS: atom_id res chain seq x y z
N MET A 1 4.77 -5.61 -24.46
CA MET A 1 4.31 -6.08 -23.15
C MET A 1 5.07 -5.38 -22.04
N SER A 2 4.38 -4.82 -21.13
CA SER A 2 5.05 -4.22 -20.00
C SER A 2 5.41 -5.31 -19.00
N ARG A 3 6.61 -5.23 -18.50
CA ARG A 3 7.05 -6.10 -17.42
C ARG A 3 6.88 -5.35 -16.12
N GLN A 4 6.24 -5.98 -15.18
CA GLN A 4 6.12 -5.42 -13.85
C GLN A 4 7.43 -5.66 -13.10
N LEU A 5 8.21 -4.59 -12.93
CA LEU A 5 9.48 -4.67 -12.22
C LEU A 5 9.29 -4.69 -10.71
N TYR A 6 8.18 -4.14 -10.24
CA TYR A 6 7.84 -4.07 -8.82
C TYR A 6 6.49 -4.78 -8.62
N PRO A 7 6.47 -5.90 -7.91
CA PRO A 7 5.22 -6.64 -7.70
C PRO A 7 4.33 -5.89 -6.70
N ILE A 8 3.44 -5.09 -7.25
CA ILE A 8 2.43 -4.37 -6.47
C ILE A 8 1.21 -5.27 -6.34
N ASP A 9 0.71 -5.46 -5.12
CA ASP A 9 -0.43 -6.34 -4.91
C ASP A 9 -1.69 -5.78 -5.56
N ILE A 10 -1.99 -4.50 -5.31
CA ILE A 10 -3.13 -3.85 -5.95
C ILE A 10 -2.73 -2.42 -6.30
N LEU A 11 -3.06 -2.02 -7.52
CA LEU A 11 -2.91 -0.65 -7.96
C LEU A 11 -4.30 -0.12 -8.32
N GLY A 12 -4.76 0.87 -7.56
CA GLY A 12 -6.05 1.52 -7.82
C GLY A 12 -5.87 2.88 -8.46
N GLU A 13 -6.89 3.32 -9.16
CA GLU A 13 -6.92 4.65 -9.76
C GLU A 13 -8.25 5.30 -9.44
N HIS A 14 -8.20 6.54 -8.94
CA HIS A 14 -9.43 7.28 -8.61
C HIS A 14 -10.15 7.68 -9.88
N LYS A 15 -11.45 7.47 -9.94
CA LYS A 15 -12.24 7.68 -11.16
C LYS A 15 -12.27 9.12 -11.63
N VAL A 16 -12.21 10.07 -10.71
CA VAL A 16 -12.34 11.49 -11.03
C VAL A 16 -10.98 12.16 -11.17
N SER A 17 -10.12 12.01 -10.14
CA SER A 17 -8.83 12.70 -10.11
C SER A 17 -7.75 11.95 -10.87
N SER A 18 -7.94 10.67 -11.11
CA SER A 18 -6.92 9.76 -11.68
C SER A 18 -5.70 9.60 -10.79
N ASP A 19 -5.80 9.95 -9.51
CA ASP A 19 -4.71 9.67 -8.57
C ASP A 19 -4.58 8.17 -8.34
N PHE A 20 -3.37 7.73 -8.07
CA PHE A 20 -3.09 6.30 -7.87
C PHE A 20 -3.00 5.95 -6.40
N LEU A 21 -3.42 4.74 -6.09
CA LEU A 21 -3.30 4.13 -4.76
C LEU A 21 -2.55 2.82 -4.89
N VAL A 22 -1.42 2.71 -4.20
CA VAL A 22 -0.65 1.47 -4.12
C VAL A 22 -1.08 0.75 -2.84
N VAL A 23 -1.58 -0.47 -2.96
CA VAL A 23 -2.02 -1.27 -1.82
C VAL A 23 -1.07 -2.45 -1.66
N GLU A 24 -0.52 -2.60 -0.46
CA GLU A 24 0.32 -3.72 -0.07
C GLU A 24 -0.44 -4.56 0.95
N LEU A 25 -0.65 -5.84 0.63
CA LEU A 25 -1.33 -6.79 1.50
C LEU A 25 -0.31 -7.68 2.19
N LYS A 26 -0.39 -7.76 3.52
CA LYS A 26 0.42 -8.68 4.31
C LYS A 26 -0.53 -9.58 5.10
N ARG A 27 -0.28 -10.88 5.05
CA ARG A 27 -1.18 -11.87 5.63
C ARG A 27 -1.34 -11.73 7.13
N ASP A 28 -0.24 -11.53 7.81
CA ASP A 28 -0.21 -11.56 9.27
C ASP A 28 0.18 -10.20 9.82
N ARG A 29 1.46 -10.06 10.13
CA ARG A 29 2.01 -8.83 10.70
C ARG A 29 2.84 -8.11 9.68
N ALA A 30 2.63 -6.81 9.59
CA ALA A 30 3.47 -5.95 8.76
C ALA A 30 4.58 -5.35 9.59
N SER A 31 5.79 -5.34 9.04
CA SER A 31 6.97 -4.72 9.64
C SER A 31 7.33 -3.44 8.91
N ASP A 32 8.27 -2.68 9.47
CA ASP A 32 8.69 -1.42 8.86
C ASP A 32 9.33 -1.59 7.47
N ALA A 33 9.81 -2.77 7.15
CA ALA A 33 10.35 -3.05 5.81
C ALA A 33 9.31 -2.83 4.72
N VAL A 34 8.02 -3.03 5.01
CA VAL A 34 6.96 -2.83 4.02
C VAL A 34 6.79 -1.35 3.68
N VAL A 35 7.17 -0.44 4.55
CA VAL A 35 7.09 1.00 4.27
C VAL A 35 8.03 1.36 3.12
N GLY A 36 9.28 0.93 3.20
CA GLY A 36 10.25 1.17 2.13
C GLY A 36 9.80 0.57 0.80
N GLN A 37 9.25 -0.63 0.85
CA GLN A 37 8.72 -1.30 -0.32
C GLN A 37 7.56 -0.49 -0.94
N THR A 38 6.63 -0.06 -0.11
CA THR A 38 5.47 0.72 -0.56
C THR A 38 5.91 2.05 -1.16
N LEU A 39 6.81 2.77 -0.49
CA LEU A 39 7.33 4.04 -0.99
C LEU A 39 8.05 3.88 -2.32
N ARG A 40 8.79 2.79 -2.49
CA ARG A 40 9.49 2.50 -3.72
C ARG A 40 8.51 2.27 -4.87
N TYR A 41 7.44 1.54 -4.63
CA TYR A 41 6.40 1.33 -5.64
C TYR A 41 5.69 2.64 -5.97
N MET A 42 5.37 3.45 -4.96
CA MET A 42 4.77 4.77 -5.17
C MET A 42 5.67 5.65 -6.03
N GLY A 43 6.96 5.65 -5.75
CA GLY A 43 7.94 6.41 -6.52
C GLY A 43 8.00 5.96 -7.98
N TRP A 44 7.97 4.66 -8.20
CA TRP A 44 7.97 4.11 -9.54
C TRP A 44 6.72 4.55 -10.32
N ILE A 45 5.55 4.47 -9.68
CA ILE A 45 4.28 4.90 -10.28
C ILE A 45 4.33 6.39 -10.61
N LYS A 46 4.84 7.19 -9.67
CA LYS A 46 4.93 8.64 -9.88
C LYS A 46 5.78 8.99 -11.09
N GLU A 47 6.89 8.27 -11.25
CA GLU A 47 7.84 8.52 -12.35
C GLU A 47 7.31 8.04 -13.70
N HIS A 48 6.65 6.89 -13.74
CA HIS A 48 6.37 6.20 -14.99
C HIS A 48 4.93 6.29 -15.47
N LEU A 49 3.97 6.47 -14.55
CA LEU A 49 2.56 6.41 -14.91
C LEU A 49 1.81 7.71 -14.67
N CYS A 50 2.34 8.61 -13.86
CA CYS A 50 1.62 9.82 -13.48
C CYS A 50 1.90 10.98 -14.42
N TYR A 51 0.86 11.76 -14.69
CA TYR A 51 1.03 13.12 -15.16
C TYR A 51 1.33 14.01 -13.95
N SER A 52 1.82 15.23 -14.22
CA SER A 52 2.29 16.13 -13.15
C SER A 52 1.23 16.49 -12.12
N THR A 53 -0.04 16.40 -12.50
CA THR A 53 -1.16 16.75 -11.62
C THR A 53 -1.69 15.57 -10.79
N GLN A 54 -1.17 14.37 -11.05
CA GLN A 54 -1.63 13.17 -10.34
C GLN A 54 -0.77 12.93 -9.11
N ASP A 55 -1.42 12.50 -8.04
CA ASP A 55 -0.76 12.09 -6.81
C ASP A 55 -0.77 10.57 -6.67
N VAL A 56 0.16 10.07 -5.86
CA VAL A 56 0.22 8.66 -5.50
C VAL A 56 0.22 8.56 -3.99
N THR A 57 -0.65 7.71 -3.47
CA THR A 57 -0.68 7.39 -2.05
C THR A 57 -0.53 5.88 -1.86
N GLY A 58 -0.23 5.47 -0.65
CA GLY A 58 -0.07 4.06 -0.32
C GLY A 58 -0.99 3.65 0.81
N CYS A 59 -1.31 2.37 0.83
CA CYS A 59 -2.07 1.76 1.92
C CYS A 59 -1.49 0.38 2.19
N ILE A 60 -1.12 0.15 3.44
CA ILE A 60 -0.62 -1.14 3.90
C ILE A 60 -1.76 -1.80 4.67
N ILE A 61 -2.14 -3.00 4.26
CA ILE A 61 -3.24 -3.74 4.88
C ILE A 61 -2.68 -5.03 5.46
N ALA A 62 -2.88 -5.24 6.77
CA ALA A 62 -2.41 -6.43 7.46
C ALA A 62 -3.29 -6.69 8.67
N GLN A 63 -3.12 -7.86 9.30
CA GLN A 63 -3.85 -8.17 10.52
C GLN A 63 -3.26 -7.46 11.73
N GLN A 64 -1.95 -7.23 11.72
CA GLN A 64 -1.24 -6.55 12.80
C GLN A 64 -0.08 -5.74 12.24
N LYS A 65 0.37 -4.77 13.01
CA LYS A 65 1.61 -4.04 12.73
C LYS A 65 2.50 -4.09 13.96
N ASP A 66 3.81 -4.06 13.75
CA ASP A 66 4.74 -3.96 14.86
C ASP A 66 4.98 -2.49 15.23
N ASP A 67 5.70 -2.27 16.33
CA ASP A 67 5.93 -0.92 16.82
C ASP A 67 6.79 -0.10 15.86
N LYS A 68 7.75 -0.72 15.20
CA LYS A 68 8.62 -0.03 14.25
C LYS A 68 7.84 0.51 13.07
N LEU A 69 6.91 -0.29 12.57
CA LEU A 69 6.02 0.15 11.51
C LEU A 69 5.16 1.32 11.98
N ASP A 70 4.62 1.22 13.18
CA ASP A 70 3.79 2.29 13.74
C ASP A 70 4.57 3.60 13.84
N TYR A 71 5.79 3.56 14.35
CA TYR A 71 6.64 4.75 14.44
C TYR A 71 6.92 5.34 13.05
N ALA A 72 7.24 4.49 12.08
CA ALA A 72 7.52 4.95 10.72
C ALA A 72 6.31 5.62 10.08
N LEU A 73 5.13 5.04 10.26
CA LEU A 73 3.90 5.58 9.67
C LEU A 73 3.53 6.94 10.24
N ARG A 74 3.86 7.20 11.51
CA ARG A 74 3.58 8.50 12.14
C ARG A 74 4.32 9.64 11.47
N GLN A 75 5.40 9.35 10.75
CA GLN A 75 6.20 10.37 10.07
C GLN A 75 5.79 10.55 8.61
N LEU A 76 4.78 9.81 8.15
CA LEU A 76 4.35 9.83 6.76
C LEU A 76 2.90 10.25 6.66
N ASN A 77 2.61 11.11 5.69
CA ASN A 77 1.24 11.51 5.41
C ASN A 77 0.70 10.95 4.09
N THR A 78 1.52 10.19 3.37
CA THR A 78 1.15 9.60 2.07
C THR A 78 0.89 8.11 2.13
N VAL A 79 1.14 7.48 3.27
CA VAL A 79 0.91 6.04 3.46
C VAL A 79 0.09 5.84 4.72
N GLN A 80 -0.99 5.10 4.59
CA GLN A 80 -1.83 4.76 5.74
C GLN A 80 -1.84 3.25 5.97
N PHE A 81 -2.23 2.85 7.16
CA PHE A 81 -2.37 1.46 7.55
C PHE A 81 -3.81 1.14 7.84
N MET A 82 -4.28 0.01 7.32
CA MET A 82 -5.60 -0.53 7.65
C MET A 82 -5.43 -1.96 8.15
N ARG A 83 -6.12 -2.28 9.23
CA ARG A 83 -6.10 -3.62 9.80
C ARG A 83 -7.33 -4.39 9.32
N PHE A 84 -7.14 -5.66 9.00
CA PHE A 84 -8.27 -6.53 8.70
C PHE A 84 -8.34 -7.67 9.69
N GLU A 85 -9.55 -8.25 9.82
CA GLU A 85 -9.79 -9.41 10.64
C GLU A 85 -10.45 -10.49 9.80
N VAL A 86 -10.22 -11.74 10.19
CA VAL A 86 -10.87 -12.89 9.57
C VAL A 86 -11.76 -13.54 10.61
N ASP A 87 -13.03 -13.71 10.27
CA ASP A 87 -14.02 -14.35 11.14
C ASP A 87 -14.51 -15.63 10.47
N PHE A 88 -14.36 -16.75 11.17
CA PHE A 88 -14.80 -18.04 10.68
C PHE A 88 -16.02 -18.50 11.44
N ARG A 89 -16.98 -19.07 10.71
CA ARG A 89 -18.11 -19.76 11.28
C ARG A 89 -18.24 -21.13 10.67
N LEU A 90 -18.39 -22.12 11.53
CA LEU A 90 -18.70 -23.48 11.09
C LEU A 90 -20.20 -23.66 11.17
N ILE A 91 -20.78 -24.02 10.03
CA ILE A 91 -22.22 -24.26 9.93
C ILE A 91 -22.41 -25.72 9.57
N LEU A 92 -23.10 -26.44 10.47
CA LEU A 92 -23.39 -27.86 10.29
C LEU A 92 -24.72 -28.06 9.58
#